data_6ae7bed6e02918cdda2776fc968f9948
#
_entry.id   6ae7bed6e02918cdda2776fc968f9948
#
_cell.length_a   1.000
_cell.length_b   1.000
_cell.length_c   1.000
_cell.angle_alpha   90.00
_cell.angle_beta   90.00
_cell.angle_gamma   90.00
#
_symmetry.space_group_name_H-M   'P 1'
#
loop_
_entity.id
_entity.type
_entity.pdbx_description
1 polymer ?
#
loop_
_entity_poly.entity_id
_entity_poly.type
_entity_poly.pdbx_seq_one_letter_code
_entity_poly.pdbx_strand_id
1 'polypeptide(L)'
;AASDVYKRQTPYRRFEPIHIPYKLPSILYEAGVHFCISLDPGYPMDGHVRTLPDEAMRAASWGLSKDQALRSITLSAAEILGVDDRIGSLEPGKDATFFIAESEPLTQTTNPIKAFIKGRELDLSDRQKNLLKKYKEKYRRLGNLDD
;
A
#
# COMPACT_ATOMS: atom_id res chain seq x y z
N ALA A 1 21.82 3.12 -13.63
CA ALA A 1 20.76 2.12 -13.58
C ALA A 1 19.46 2.78 -14.02
N ALA A 2 18.68 2.12 -14.89
CA ALA A 2 17.37 2.62 -15.24
C ALA A 2 16.43 2.32 -14.06
N SER A 3 15.77 3.35 -13.55
CA SER A 3 14.71 3.22 -12.56
C SER A 3 13.39 3.62 -13.24
N ASP A 4 12.33 2.88 -12.99
CA ASP A 4 11.02 3.17 -13.55
C ASP A 4 9.95 3.19 -12.46
N VAL A 5 9.01 4.13 -12.60
CA VAL A 5 7.84 4.23 -11.75
C VAL A 5 6.70 3.53 -12.47
N TYR A 6 6.34 2.33 -11.99
CA TYR A 6 5.18 1.62 -12.51
C TYR A 6 3.91 2.32 -12.05
N LYS A 7 3.29 3.05 -12.96
CA LYS A 7 1.95 3.63 -12.75
C LYS A 7 0.88 2.59 -13.05
N ARG A 8 -0.16 2.59 -12.23
CA ARG A 8 -1.33 1.73 -12.40
C ARG A 8 -1.78 1.70 -13.86
N GLN A 9 -1.77 0.50 -14.40
CA GLN A 9 -2.43 0.01 -15.61
C GLN A 9 -2.59 1.01 -16.76
N THR A 10 -1.58 1.04 -17.61
CA THR A 10 -1.86 1.30 -19.02
C THR A 10 -2.76 0.16 -19.53
N PRO A 11 -3.86 0.46 -20.23
CA PRO A 11 -4.64 -0.59 -20.91
C PRO A 11 -3.71 -1.41 -21.81
N TYR A 12 -3.93 -2.72 -21.86
CA TYR A 12 -3.21 -3.58 -22.80
C TYR A 12 -3.36 -3.02 -24.22
N ARG A 13 -2.28 -3.05 -25.00
CA ARG A 13 -2.33 -2.67 -26.40
C ARG A 13 -3.09 -3.73 -27.21
N ARG A 14 -3.72 -3.32 -28.31
CA ARG A 14 -4.62 -4.17 -29.12
C ARG A 14 -4.07 -5.56 -29.46
N PHE A 15 -2.75 -5.73 -29.48
CA PHE A 15 -2.06 -6.98 -29.85
C PHE A 15 -1.32 -7.64 -28.67
N GLU A 16 -1.43 -7.11 -27.46
CA GLU A 16 -0.79 -7.66 -26.28
C GLU A 16 -1.74 -8.57 -25.53
N PRO A 17 -1.27 -9.69 -24.95
CA PRO A 17 -2.07 -10.50 -24.06
C PRO A 17 -2.58 -9.66 -22.89
N ILE A 18 -3.84 -9.87 -22.53
CA ILE A 18 -4.57 -9.09 -21.51
C ILE A 18 -3.89 -9.06 -20.13
N HIS A 19 -3.05 -10.08 -19.85
CA HIS A 19 -2.34 -10.23 -18.58
C HIS A 19 -1.00 -9.49 -18.51
N ILE A 20 -0.48 -8.96 -19.61
CA ILE A 20 0.84 -8.30 -19.62
C ILE A 20 0.93 -7.14 -18.61
N PRO A 21 -0.07 -6.24 -18.49
CA PRO A 21 -0.01 -5.17 -17.48
C PRO A 21 0.14 -5.69 -16.05
N TYR A 22 -0.42 -6.85 -15.75
CA TYR A 22 -0.31 -7.45 -14.41
C TYR A 22 1.03 -8.13 -14.16
N LYS A 23 1.63 -8.69 -15.22
CA LYS A 23 2.95 -9.34 -15.16
C LYS A 23 4.11 -8.35 -15.28
N LEU A 24 3.87 -7.13 -15.69
CA LEU A 24 4.93 -6.16 -15.94
C LEU A 24 5.88 -5.98 -14.74
N PRO A 25 5.41 -5.89 -13.48
CA PRO A 25 6.32 -5.79 -12.34
C PRO A 25 7.27 -6.99 -12.21
N SER A 26 6.81 -8.22 -12.45
CA SER A 26 7.69 -9.41 -12.41
C SER A 26 8.68 -9.42 -13.58
N ILE A 27 8.26 -9.01 -14.76
CA ILE A 27 9.14 -8.88 -15.94
C ILE A 27 10.24 -7.83 -15.70
N LEU A 28 9.91 -6.68 -15.12
CA LEU A 28 10.88 -5.65 -14.75
C LEU A 28 11.87 -6.16 -13.70
N TYR A 29 11.38 -6.87 -12.72
CA TYR A 29 12.21 -7.46 -11.67
C TYR A 29 13.20 -8.50 -12.26
N GLU A 30 12.73 -9.42 -13.10
CA GLU A 30 13.55 -10.43 -13.77
C GLU A 30 14.59 -9.80 -14.73
N ALA A 31 14.25 -8.67 -15.33
CA ALA A 31 15.18 -7.89 -16.15
C ALA A 31 16.20 -7.06 -15.34
N GLY A 32 16.14 -7.12 -14.00
CA GLY A 32 17.02 -6.35 -13.12
C GLY A 32 16.74 -4.84 -13.12
N VAL A 33 15.58 -4.43 -13.57
CA VAL A 33 15.15 -3.02 -13.54
C VAL A 33 14.72 -2.66 -12.12
N HIS A 34 15.29 -1.59 -11.59
CA HIS A 34 14.86 -1.04 -10.31
C HIS A 34 13.60 -0.19 -10.49
N PHE A 35 12.51 -0.57 -9.87
CA PHE A 35 11.20 0.07 -10.01
C PHE A 35 10.46 0.18 -8.68
N CYS A 36 9.48 1.06 -8.64
CA CYS A 36 8.47 1.10 -7.58
C CYS A 36 7.05 1.11 -8.19
N ILE A 37 6.10 0.63 -7.41
CA ILE A 37 4.67 0.71 -7.75
C ILE A 37 4.11 2.01 -7.17
N SER A 38 3.44 2.80 -8.00
CA SER A 38 2.77 4.02 -7.57
C SER A 38 1.35 4.10 -8.12
N LEU A 39 0.53 4.93 -7.50
CA LEU A 39 -0.80 5.27 -7.98
C LEU A 39 -0.75 6.63 -8.69
N ASP A 40 -1.52 6.78 -9.77
CA ASP A 40 -1.63 8.04 -10.47
C ASP A 40 -2.52 9.02 -9.67
N PRO A 41 -2.00 10.18 -9.24
CA PRO A 41 -2.79 11.19 -8.54
C PRO A 41 -3.77 11.93 -9.45
N GLY A 42 -3.72 11.70 -10.78
CA GLY A 42 -4.50 12.44 -11.78
C GLY A 42 -5.98 12.05 -11.91
N TYR A 43 -6.48 11.10 -11.14
CA TYR A 43 -7.90 10.74 -11.13
C TYR A 43 -8.62 11.41 -9.96
N PRO A 44 -9.83 11.99 -10.14
CA PRO A 44 -10.49 12.85 -9.15
C PRO A 44 -11.04 12.10 -7.93
N MET A 45 -10.46 10.95 -7.56
CA MET A 45 -10.90 10.16 -6.41
C MET A 45 -9.77 10.01 -5.40
N ASP A 46 -9.77 10.85 -4.39
CA ASP A 46 -8.88 10.80 -3.21
C ASP A 46 -8.88 9.44 -2.45
N GLY A 47 -9.75 8.52 -2.86
CA GLY A 47 -9.85 7.16 -2.31
C GLY A 47 -8.79 6.18 -2.80
N HIS A 48 -8.09 6.46 -3.90
CA HIS A 48 -7.18 5.50 -4.52
C HIS A 48 -5.87 5.28 -3.75
N VAL A 49 -5.42 6.25 -2.96
CA VAL A 49 -4.19 6.10 -2.16
C VAL A 49 -4.26 4.89 -1.22
N ARG A 50 -5.46 4.53 -0.76
CA ARG A 50 -5.69 3.36 0.10
C ARG A 50 -5.48 2.02 -0.62
N THR A 51 -5.50 2.00 -1.94
CA THR A 51 -5.38 0.77 -2.74
C THR A 51 -3.94 0.44 -3.16
N LEU A 52 -2.94 1.19 -2.70
CA LEU A 52 -1.54 0.91 -3.02
C LEU A 52 -1.10 -0.50 -2.57
N PRO A 53 -1.45 -1.00 -1.38
CA PRO A 53 -1.17 -2.38 -0.98
C PRO A 53 -1.85 -3.42 -1.89
N ASP A 54 -3.05 -3.12 -2.42
CA ASP A 54 -3.77 -4.01 -3.34
C ASP A 54 -3.03 -4.15 -4.68
N GLU A 55 -2.44 -3.06 -5.18
CA GLU A 55 -1.62 -3.12 -6.41
C GLU A 55 -0.33 -3.93 -6.19
N ALA A 56 0.30 -3.80 -5.03
CA ALA A 56 1.45 -4.63 -4.66
C ALA A 56 1.06 -6.11 -4.52
N MET A 57 -0.07 -6.43 -3.87
CA MET A 57 -0.58 -7.79 -3.78
C MET A 57 -0.92 -8.37 -5.16
N ARG A 58 -1.49 -7.55 -6.05
CA ARG A 58 -1.75 -7.95 -7.44
C ARG A 58 -0.45 -8.32 -8.16
N ALA A 59 0.61 -7.52 -8.02
CA ALA A 59 1.92 -7.85 -8.57
C ALA A 59 2.48 -9.16 -8.00
N ALA A 60 2.28 -9.42 -6.70
CA ALA A 60 2.63 -10.69 -6.07
C ALA A 60 1.85 -11.87 -6.65
N SER A 61 0.57 -11.69 -6.97
CA SER A 61 -0.26 -12.73 -7.61
C SER A 61 0.17 -13.06 -9.04
N TRP A 62 0.98 -12.20 -9.67
CA TRP A 62 1.44 -12.33 -11.05
C TRP A 62 2.96 -12.49 -11.18
N GLY A 63 3.64 -12.96 -10.14
CA GLY A 63 5.01 -13.45 -10.24
C GLY A 63 6.04 -12.81 -9.34
N LEU A 64 5.75 -11.68 -8.68
CA LEU A 64 6.62 -11.20 -7.60
C LEU A 64 6.45 -12.04 -6.34
N SER A 65 7.51 -12.16 -5.53
CA SER A 65 7.31 -12.60 -4.15
C SER A 65 6.62 -11.51 -3.32
N LYS A 66 6.01 -11.88 -2.20
CA LYS A 66 5.38 -10.92 -1.28
C LYS A 66 6.38 -9.88 -0.77
N ASP A 67 7.60 -10.32 -0.45
CA ASP A 67 8.66 -9.41 0.01
C ASP A 67 9.06 -8.40 -1.06
N GLN A 68 9.17 -8.85 -2.33
CA GLN A 68 9.45 -7.96 -3.45
C GLN A 68 8.30 -6.97 -3.70
N ALA A 69 7.07 -7.44 -3.60
CA ALA A 69 5.89 -6.58 -3.74
C ALA A 69 5.82 -5.54 -2.61
N LEU A 70 6.08 -5.94 -1.36
CA LEU A 70 6.15 -5.00 -0.24
C LEU A 70 7.31 -4.00 -0.42
N ARG A 71 8.50 -4.49 -0.81
CA ARG A 71 9.66 -3.65 -1.09
C ARG A 71 9.35 -2.62 -2.18
N SER A 72 8.60 -2.98 -3.22
CA SER A 72 8.28 -2.09 -4.34
C SER A 72 7.45 -0.86 -3.95
N ILE A 73 6.69 -0.92 -2.86
CA ILE A 73 5.90 0.20 -2.33
C ILE A 73 6.53 0.86 -1.07
N THR A 74 7.69 0.39 -0.64
CA THR A 74 8.40 0.90 0.55
C THR A 74 9.83 1.30 0.20
N LEU A 75 10.78 0.39 0.37
CA LEU A 75 12.21 0.71 0.22
C LEU A 75 12.59 1.07 -1.23
N SER A 76 12.09 0.36 -2.25
CA SER A 76 12.38 0.71 -3.63
C SER A 76 11.87 2.10 -4.02
N ALA A 77 10.70 2.49 -3.49
CA ALA A 77 10.18 3.84 -3.67
C ALA A 77 11.09 4.89 -2.99
N ALA A 78 11.58 4.60 -1.78
CA ALA A 78 12.50 5.48 -1.07
C ALA A 78 13.85 5.63 -1.80
N GLU A 79 14.40 4.52 -2.32
CA GLU A 79 15.65 4.50 -3.11
C GLU A 79 15.50 5.32 -4.40
N ILE A 80 14.39 5.20 -5.12
CA ILE A 80 14.13 5.98 -6.36
C ILE A 80 13.99 7.47 -6.05
N LEU A 81 13.39 7.81 -4.91
CA LEU A 81 13.24 9.21 -4.48
C LEU A 81 14.50 9.77 -3.78
N GLY A 82 15.52 8.96 -3.52
CA GLY A 82 16.75 9.37 -2.85
C GLY A 82 16.56 9.74 -1.38
N VAL A 83 15.67 9.03 -0.67
CA VAL A 83 15.34 9.24 0.76
C VAL A 83 15.45 7.95 1.59
N ASP A 84 16.07 6.94 1.03
CA ASP A 84 16.25 5.62 1.63
C ASP A 84 17.20 5.61 2.84
N ASP A 85 18.02 6.64 2.99
CA ASP A 85 18.80 6.90 4.19
C ASP A 85 17.94 7.17 5.43
N ARG A 86 16.68 7.59 5.24
CA ARG A 86 15.77 8.02 6.30
C ARG A 86 14.53 7.15 6.47
N ILE A 87 13.98 6.63 5.37
CA ILE A 87 12.70 5.90 5.36
C ILE A 87 12.77 4.69 4.41
N GLY A 88 11.68 3.91 4.36
CA GLY A 88 11.51 2.79 3.42
C GLY A 88 11.86 1.42 4.01
N SER A 89 12.64 1.37 5.09
CA SER A 89 12.95 0.14 5.84
C SER A 89 13.00 0.41 7.34
N LEU A 90 12.94 -0.66 8.13
CA LEU A 90 13.06 -0.61 9.59
C LEU A 90 14.51 -0.96 9.98
N GLU A 91 15.35 0.05 10.04
CA GLU A 91 16.77 -0.06 10.37
C GLU A 91 17.17 0.97 11.42
N PRO A 92 18.15 0.64 12.30
CA PRO A 92 18.71 1.61 13.23
C PRO A 92 19.26 2.84 12.50
N GLY A 93 18.91 4.03 12.97
CA GLY A 93 19.36 5.29 12.39
C GLY A 93 18.37 5.93 11.41
N LYS A 94 17.36 5.19 10.93
CA LYS A 94 16.29 5.76 10.10
C LYS A 94 15.16 6.38 10.94
N ASP A 95 14.38 7.23 10.32
CA ASP A 95 13.17 7.80 10.93
C ASP A 95 12.22 6.66 11.33
N ALA A 96 11.70 6.70 12.56
CA ALA A 96 10.72 5.74 13.04
C ALA A 96 9.34 6.04 12.41
N THR A 97 9.22 5.77 11.09
CA THR A 97 8.02 5.95 10.29
C THR A 97 7.54 4.59 9.81
N PHE A 98 6.56 4.02 10.50
CA PHE A 98 6.05 2.68 10.23
C PHE A 98 4.63 2.52 10.80
N PHE A 99 3.97 1.44 10.45
CA PHE A 99 2.71 1.01 11.06
C PHE A 99 2.79 -0.44 11.54
N ILE A 100 1.96 -0.77 12.50
CA ILE A 100 1.76 -2.13 13.02
C ILE A 100 0.40 -2.59 12.53
N ALA A 101 0.33 -3.77 11.95
CA ALA A 101 -0.89 -4.38 11.43
C ALA A 101 -1.22 -5.68 12.16
N GLU A 102 -2.49 -6.08 12.15
CA GLU A 102 -2.96 -7.33 12.76
C GLU A 102 -2.49 -8.57 12.00
N SER A 103 -2.27 -8.43 10.69
CA SER A 103 -1.89 -9.52 9.80
C SER A 103 -1.00 -9.01 8.66
N GLU A 104 -0.83 -9.81 7.61
CA GLU A 104 -0.06 -9.49 6.40
C GLU A 104 -0.44 -8.12 5.81
N PRO A 105 0.51 -7.18 5.71
CA PRO A 105 0.22 -5.80 5.27
C PRO A 105 -0.37 -5.68 3.86
N LEU A 106 -0.13 -6.67 3.00
CA LEU A 106 -0.64 -6.69 1.62
C LEU A 106 -2.03 -7.31 1.50
N THR A 107 -2.66 -7.71 2.60
CA THR A 107 -4.01 -8.29 2.58
C THR A 107 -5.07 -7.20 2.74
N GLN A 108 -6.09 -7.19 1.87
CA GLN A 108 -7.16 -6.18 1.86
C GLN A 108 -7.92 -6.02 3.18
N THR A 109 -7.99 -7.09 3.97
CA THR A 109 -8.69 -7.09 5.26
C THR A 109 -7.83 -6.60 6.42
N THR A 110 -6.54 -6.36 6.18
CA THR A 110 -5.60 -5.94 7.22
C THR A 110 -5.77 -4.46 7.52
N ASN A 111 -6.03 -4.17 8.79
CA ASN A 111 -6.08 -2.80 9.28
C ASN A 111 -4.84 -2.47 10.11
N PRO A 112 -4.29 -1.25 10.01
CA PRO A 112 -3.27 -0.80 10.92
C PRO A 112 -3.85 -0.63 12.33
N ILE A 113 -3.16 -1.20 13.33
CA ILE A 113 -3.47 -1.06 14.75
C ILE A 113 -2.86 0.24 15.29
N LYS A 114 -1.61 0.51 14.88
CA LYS A 114 -0.84 1.70 15.25
C LYS A 114 -0.04 2.18 14.07
N ALA A 115 0.19 3.47 13.99
CA ALA A 115 1.10 4.06 13.02
C ALA A 115 1.94 5.16 13.67
N PHE A 116 3.17 5.31 13.18
CA PHE A 116 4.14 6.27 13.69
C PHE A 116 4.75 7.05 12.53
N ILE A 117 4.93 8.35 12.70
CA ILE A 117 5.73 9.21 11.82
C ILE A 117 6.80 9.87 12.65
N LYS A 118 8.07 9.59 12.35
CA LYS A 118 9.24 10.07 13.11
C LYS A 118 9.10 9.81 14.61
N GLY A 119 8.66 8.61 14.99
CA GLY A 119 8.47 8.20 16.37
C GLY A 119 7.22 8.75 17.06
N ARG A 120 6.44 9.62 16.41
CA ARG A 120 5.18 10.14 16.96
C ARG A 120 4.03 9.24 16.55
N GLU A 121 3.29 8.72 17.53
CA GLU A 121 2.08 7.94 17.29
C GLU A 121 0.98 8.80 16.65
N LEU A 122 0.33 8.25 15.62
CA LEU A 122 -0.76 8.88 14.91
C LEU A 122 -2.11 8.40 15.47
N ASP A 123 -3.07 9.31 15.55
CA ASP A 123 -4.47 8.96 15.75
C ASP A 123 -5.02 8.35 14.43
N LEU A 124 -5.38 7.07 14.50
CA LEU A 124 -5.98 6.31 13.39
C LEU A 124 -7.52 6.39 13.40
N SER A 125 -8.10 7.30 14.16
CA SER A 125 -9.54 7.57 14.08
C SER A 125 -9.90 8.21 12.75
N ASP A 126 -11.02 7.81 12.19
CA ASP A 126 -11.60 8.40 10.99
C ASP A 126 -13.10 8.67 11.19
N ARG A 127 -13.68 9.39 10.24
CA ARG A 127 -15.12 9.73 10.29
C ARG A 127 -16.00 8.49 10.35
N GLN A 128 -15.68 7.43 9.61
CA GLN A 128 -16.45 6.19 9.54
C GLN A 128 -16.40 5.45 10.87
N LYS A 129 -15.22 5.31 11.49
CA LYS A 129 -15.03 4.70 12.81
C LYS A 129 -15.78 5.46 13.88
N ASN A 130 -15.72 6.80 13.85
CA ASN A 130 -16.43 7.66 14.79
C ASN A 130 -17.96 7.55 14.63
N LEU A 131 -18.45 7.51 13.38
CA LEU A 131 -19.87 7.27 13.10
C LEU A 131 -20.30 5.88 13.54
N LEU A 132 -19.52 4.85 13.26
CA LEU A 132 -19.79 3.48 13.69
C LEU A 132 -19.93 3.41 15.23
N LYS A 133 -18.98 3.99 15.96
CA LYS A 133 -19.03 4.07 17.42
C LYS A 133 -20.30 4.78 17.91
N LYS A 134 -20.62 5.94 17.33
CA LYS A 134 -21.81 6.72 17.65
C LYS A 134 -23.11 5.93 17.40
N TYR A 135 -23.22 5.26 16.25
CA TYR A 135 -24.44 4.52 15.92
C TYR A 135 -24.57 3.22 16.70
N LYS A 136 -23.47 2.49 16.94
CA LYS A 136 -23.48 1.33 17.83
C LYS A 136 -24.00 1.71 19.22
N GLU A 137 -23.51 2.79 19.79
CA GLU A 137 -23.97 3.28 21.09
C GLU A 137 -25.46 3.67 21.08
N LYS A 138 -25.90 4.37 20.00
CA LYS A 138 -27.32 4.71 19.83
C LYS A 138 -28.22 3.47 19.80
N TYR A 139 -27.86 2.46 18.98
CA TYR A 139 -28.70 1.25 18.84
C TYR A 139 -28.64 0.36 20.06
N ARG A 140 -27.52 0.33 20.79
CA ARG A 140 -27.44 -0.34 22.09
C ARG A 140 -28.41 0.27 23.08
N ARG A 141 -28.49 1.62 23.19
CA ARG A 141 -29.45 2.30 24.06
C ARG A 141 -30.92 2.06 23.66
N LEU A 142 -31.18 1.77 22.40
CA LEU A 142 -32.51 1.44 21.90
C LEU A 142 -32.86 -0.05 22.01
N GLY A 143 -31.96 -0.88 22.55
CA GLY A 143 -32.17 -2.33 22.70
C GLY A 143 -32.15 -3.10 21.35
N ASN A 144 -31.61 -2.49 20.29
CA ASN A 144 -31.57 -3.09 18.95
C ASN A 144 -30.21 -3.70 18.58
N LEU A 145 -29.27 -3.75 19.51
CA LEU A 145 -27.97 -4.38 19.37
C LEU A 145 -27.62 -5.08 20.67
N ASP A 146 -27.45 -6.39 20.60
CA ASP A 146 -26.84 -7.19 21.65
C ASP A 146 -25.34 -6.95 21.68
N ASP A 147 -24.70 -7.15 22.84
CA ASP A 147 -23.25 -6.92 23.05
C ASP A 147 -22.32 -7.79 22.20
#